data_c354fa99c8667c2846af2be5886a6588
#
_entry.id   c354fa99c8667c2846af2be5886a6588
#
_cell.length_a   1.000
_cell.length_b   1.000
_cell.length_c   1.000
_cell.angle_alpha   90.00
_cell.angle_beta   90.00
_cell.angle_gamma   90.00
#
_symmetry.space_group_name_H-M   'P 1'
#
loop_
_entity.id
_entity.type
_entity.pdbx_description
1 polymer ?
#
loop_
_entity_poly.entity_id
_entity_poly.type
_entity_poly.pdbx_seq_one_letter_code
_entity_poly.pdbx_strand_id
1 'polypeptide(L)'
;METINDFLSNLIPLTEWPMFILLIGGGLFLVIYSRFLPYRFFGHAIAITAGKYDDKNAKGEVSSFQALSSAVAATVGLGNISGVAIAIHDGGPGVVFWIWMTALIGMCIKYYSFSLAIMYRGVDSDGKPQGGPMFYITRGLGPKARPLAIFFSICGLFGFLGVFTANQFTETFISVVRLSETLYETSDFNRQLGIGIC
;
A
#
# COMPACT_ATOMS: atom_id res chain seq x y z
N MET A 1 11.97 21.21 -18.57
CA MET A 1 11.01 20.52 -17.70
C MET A 1 9.80 19.99 -18.45
N GLU A 2 9.30 20.72 -19.44
CA GLU A 2 8.17 20.28 -20.30
C GLU A 2 8.46 18.95 -21.00
N THR A 3 9.62 18.78 -21.60
CA THR A 3 9.99 17.53 -22.31
C THR A 3 9.99 16.28 -21.43
N ILE A 4 10.38 16.41 -20.14
CA ILE A 4 10.35 15.30 -19.18
C ILE A 4 8.91 15.00 -18.78
N ASN A 5 8.10 16.04 -18.59
CA ASN A 5 6.71 15.90 -18.23
C ASN A 5 5.90 15.22 -19.35
N ASP A 6 6.14 15.63 -20.61
CA ASP A 6 5.52 15.03 -21.78
C ASP A 6 5.95 13.56 -21.98
N PHE A 7 7.23 13.25 -21.72
CA PHE A 7 7.70 11.87 -21.76
C PHE A 7 7.02 11.00 -20.69
N LEU A 8 6.92 11.51 -19.45
CA LEU A 8 6.27 10.79 -18.36
C LEU A 8 4.77 10.63 -18.61
N SER A 9 4.08 11.65 -19.09
CA SER A 9 2.65 11.60 -19.39
C SER A 9 2.30 10.59 -20.50
N ASN A 10 3.21 10.37 -21.46
CA ASN A 10 3.06 9.34 -22.49
C ASN A 10 3.42 7.93 -21.97
N LEU A 11 4.30 7.83 -20.98
CA LEU A 11 4.72 6.55 -20.40
C LEU A 11 3.67 5.96 -19.45
N ILE A 12 2.95 6.81 -18.72
CA ILE A 12 1.94 6.41 -17.74
C ILE A 12 0.87 5.50 -18.36
N PRO A 13 0.15 5.89 -19.42
CA PRO A 13 -0.89 5.05 -20.02
C PRO A 13 -0.37 3.72 -20.56
N LEU A 14 0.89 3.71 -21.03
CA LEU A 14 1.53 2.49 -21.55
C LEU A 14 1.78 1.46 -20.46
N THR A 15 2.04 1.90 -19.24
CA THR A 15 2.31 1.03 -18.07
C THR A 15 1.05 0.65 -17.30
N GLU A 16 0.02 1.48 -17.31
CA GLU A 16 -1.23 1.26 -16.56
C GLU A 16 -1.98 0.00 -17.01
N TRP A 17 -2.18 -0.17 -18.31
CA TRP A 17 -2.92 -1.31 -18.85
C TRP A 17 -2.28 -2.67 -18.57
N PRO A 18 -0.97 -2.88 -18.84
CA PRO A 18 -0.30 -4.12 -18.49
C PRO A 18 -0.33 -4.39 -16.98
N MET A 19 -0.14 -3.35 -16.16
CA MET A 19 -0.19 -3.47 -14.70
C MET A 19 -1.60 -3.89 -14.23
N PHE A 20 -2.64 -3.26 -14.77
CA PHE A 20 -4.03 -3.59 -14.45
C PHE A 20 -4.36 -5.04 -14.83
N ILE A 21 -4.00 -5.49 -16.03
CA ILE A 21 -4.23 -6.86 -16.50
C ILE A 21 -3.46 -7.86 -15.62
N LEU A 22 -2.22 -7.58 -15.28
CA LEU A 22 -1.41 -8.45 -14.41
C LEU A 22 -1.96 -8.53 -12.98
N LEU A 23 -2.40 -7.41 -12.41
CA LEU A 23 -2.95 -7.39 -11.05
C LEU A 23 -4.30 -8.10 -10.97
N ILE A 24 -5.24 -7.72 -11.82
CA ILE A 24 -6.58 -8.28 -11.79
C ILE A 24 -6.57 -9.71 -12.33
N GLY A 25 -5.96 -9.94 -13.49
CA GLY A 25 -5.88 -11.27 -14.12
C GLY A 25 -5.05 -12.25 -13.29
N GLY A 26 -3.88 -11.84 -12.83
CA GLY A 26 -3.03 -12.65 -11.97
C GLY A 26 -3.67 -12.92 -10.61
N GLY A 27 -4.29 -11.90 -10.02
CA GLY A 27 -5.00 -12.04 -8.76
C GLY A 27 -6.21 -12.99 -8.86
N LEU A 28 -7.02 -12.85 -9.91
CA LEU A 28 -8.15 -13.73 -10.16
C LEU A 28 -7.70 -15.18 -10.43
N PHE A 29 -6.63 -15.35 -11.20
CA PHE A 29 -5.99 -16.66 -11.39
C PHE A 29 -5.60 -17.28 -10.05
N LEU A 30 -4.95 -16.53 -9.16
CA LEU A 30 -4.57 -17.02 -7.84
C LEU A 30 -5.77 -17.36 -6.96
N VAL A 31 -6.85 -16.59 -7.01
CA VAL A 31 -8.10 -16.87 -6.27
C VAL A 31 -8.68 -18.21 -6.71
N ILE A 32 -8.78 -18.43 -8.02
CA ILE A 32 -9.34 -19.67 -8.60
C ILE A 32 -8.39 -20.84 -8.31
N TYR A 33 -7.11 -20.68 -8.56
CA TYR A 33 -6.09 -21.72 -8.34
C TYR A 33 -6.03 -22.18 -6.89
N SER A 34 -6.14 -21.25 -5.94
CA SER A 34 -6.16 -21.54 -4.51
C SER A 34 -7.49 -22.11 -4.00
N ARG A 35 -8.51 -22.21 -4.85
CA ARG A 35 -9.86 -22.59 -4.44
C ARG A 35 -10.38 -21.75 -3.27
N PHE A 36 -10.17 -20.45 -3.35
CA PHE A 36 -10.60 -19.49 -2.32
C PHE A 36 -9.99 -19.75 -0.92
N LEU A 37 -8.78 -20.31 -0.86
CA LEU A 37 -8.12 -20.70 0.39
C LEU A 37 -8.06 -19.57 1.43
N PRO A 38 -7.62 -18.33 1.13
CA PRO A 38 -7.55 -17.26 2.12
C PRO A 38 -8.89 -16.93 2.77
N TYR A 39 -9.97 -17.04 2.01
CA TYR A 39 -11.33 -16.74 2.50
C TYR A 39 -11.88 -17.86 3.36
N ARG A 40 -11.58 -19.11 3.01
CA ARG A 40 -12.02 -20.28 3.78
C ARG A 40 -11.38 -20.34 5.17
N PHE A 41 -10.15 -19.89 5.29
CA PHE A 41 -9.39 -19.88 6.54
C PHE A 41 -9.36 -18.50 7.24
N PHE A 42 -10.23 -17.58 6.83
CA PHE A 42 -10.29 -16.24 7.41
C PHE A 42 -10.55 -16.25 8.93
N GLY A 43 -11.46 -17.11 9.39
CA GLY A 43 -11.71 -17.29 10.83
C GLY A 43 -10.50 -17.83 11.60
N HIS A 44 -9.71 -18.70 10.97
CA HIS A 44 -8.46 -19.19 11.56
C HIS A 44 -7.40 -18.08 11.63
N ALA A 45 -7.31 -17.23 10.61
CA ALA A 45 -6.42 -16.07 10.62
C ALA A 45 -6.76 -15.09 11.76
N ILE A 46 -8.03 -14.85 12.02
CA ILE A 46 -8.47 -14.03 13.18
C ILE A 46 -8.03 -14.69 14.49
N ALA A 47 -8.18 -16.01 14.63
CA ALA A 47 -7.76 -16.72 15.85
C ALA A 47 -6.24 -16.66 16.08
N ILE A 48 -5.42 -16.70 15.00
CA ILE A 48 -3.97 -16.51 15.08
C ILE A 48 -3.65 -15.09 15.53
N THR A 49 -4.28 -14.09 14.92
CA THR A 49 -4.06 -12.67 15.26
C THR A 49 -4.48 -12.36 16.70
N ALA A 50 -5.52 -13.02 17.21
CA ALA A 50 -5.96 -12.90 18.59
C ALA A 50 -5.01 -13.60 19.60
N GLY A 51 -3.89 -14.17 19.13
CA GLY A 51 -2.87 -14.78 20.00
C GLY A 51 -3.20 -16.20 20.48
N LYS A 52 -4.22 -16.87 19.91
CA LYS A 52 -4.63 -18.21 20.34
C LYS A 52 -3.51 -19.26 20.14
N TYR A 53 -2.60 -19.01 19.23
CA TYR A 53 -1.49 -19.88 18.86
C TYR A 53 -0.12 -19.26 19.16
N ASP A 54 -0.07 -18.13 19.88
CA ASP A 54 1.20 -17.52 20.26
C ASP A 54 1.92 -18.40 21.31
N ASP A 55 3.09 -18.92 20.94
CA ASP A 55 3.96 -19.65 21.85
C ASP A 55 4.84 -18.66 22.63
N LYS A 56 4.69 -18.63 23.96
CA LYS A 56 5.46 -17.75 24.85
C LYS A 56 6.97 -18.02 24.83
N ASN A 57 7.38 -19.18 24.31
CA ASN A 57 8.79 -19.59 24.18
C ASN A 57 9.32 -19.40 22.76
N ALA A 58 8.52 -18.92 21.81
CA ALA A 58 8.97 -18.66 20.46
C ALA A 58 10.03 -17.55 20.45
N LYS A 59 11.10 -17.77 19.67
CA LYS A 59 12.16 -16.77 19.47
C LYS A 59 11.69 -15.63 18.57
N GLY A 60 10.69 -14.89 19.00
CA GLY A 60 10.14 -13.72 18.31
C GLY A 60 10.15 -12.50 19.22
N GLU A 61 10.47 -11.34 18.68
CA GLU A 61 10.52 -10.08 19.43
C GLU A 61 9.13 -9.43 19.61
N VAL A 62 8.13 -9.83 18.79
CA VAL A 62 6.80 -9.21 18.74
C VAL A 62 5.69 -10.25 18.62
N SER A 63 4.54 -9.98 19.24
CA SER A 63 3.34 -10.83 19.11
C SER A 63 2.71 -10.71 17.71
N SER A 64 1.87 -11.70 17.34
CA SER A 64 1.14 -11.71 16.07
C SER A 64 0.29 -10.45 15.88
N PHE A 65 -0.36 -9.97 16.96
CA PHE A 65 -1.15 -8.74 16.94
C PHE A 65 -0.28 -7.48 16.75
N GLN A 66 0.87 -7.42 17.43
CA GLN A 66 1.80 -6.28 17.27
C GLN A 66 2.37 -6.23 15.84
N ALA A 67 2.73 -7.39 15.28
CA ALA A 67 3.20 -7.48 13.89
C ALA A 67 2.14 -6.98 12.89
N LEU A 68 0.87 -7.40 13.06
CA LEU A 68 -0.23 -6.94 12.22
C LEU A 68 -0.46 -5.44 12.39
N SER A 69 -0.51 -4.94 13.62
CA SER A 69 -0.74 -3.52 13.90
C SER A 69 0.35 -2.63 13.29
N SER A 70 1.61 -3.05 13.40
CA SER A 70 2.74 -2.36 12.76
C SER A 70 2.64 -2.36 11.24
N ALA A 71 2.27 -3.51 10.64
CA ALA A 71 2.09 -3.61 9.18
C ALA A 71 0.95 -2.72 8.69
N VAL A 72 -0.18 -2.68 9.40
CA VAL A 72 -1.31 -1.81 9.06
C VAL A 72 -0.90 -0.34 9.20
N ALA A 73 -0.27 0.04 10.31
CA ALA A 73 0.20 1.42 10.52
C ALA A 73 1.19 1.88 9.46
N ALA A 74 2.09 1.00 9.00
CA ALA A 74 3.03 1.30 7.93
C ALA A 74 2.37 1.40 6.54
N THR A 75 1.23 0.75 6.34
CA THR A 75 0.55 0.68 5.03
C THR A 75 -0.51 1.77 4.88
N VAL A 76 -1.15 2.18 5.97
CA VAL A 76 -2.16 3.26 5.95
C VAL A 76 -1.44 4.60 5.89
N GLY A 77 -1.47 5.23 4.72
CA GLY A 77 -0.88 6.54 4.47
C GLY A 77 -1.86 7.48 3.78
N LEU A 78 -1.47 8.73 3.64
CA LEU A 78 -2.25 9.76 2.94
C LEU A 78 -2.64 9.34 1.52
N GLY A 79 -1.78 8.59 0.81
CA GLY A 79 -2.08 8.07 -0.52
C GLY A 79 -3.32 7.18 -0.58
N ASN A 80 -3.56 6.37 0.47
CA ASN A 80 -4.75 5.53 0.54
C ASN A 80 -6.03 6.32 0.81
N ILE A 81 -5.93 7.46 1.47
CA ILE A 81 -7.08 8.35 1.76
C ILE A 81 -7.35 9.24 0.56
N SER A 82 -6.34 9.97 0.09
CA SER A 82 -6.49 10.90 -1.05
C SER A 82 -6.78 10.16 -2.36
N GLY A 83 -6.15 9.02 -2.60
CA GLY A 83 -6.39 8.20 -3.79
C GLY A 83 -7.83 7.68 -3.88
N VAL A 84 -8.42 7.26 -2.77
CA VAL A 84 -9.83 6.86 -2.72
C VAL A 84 -10.75 8.07 -2.91
N ALA A 85 -10.42 9.22 -2.31
CA ALA A 85 -11.20 10.44 -2.49
C ALA A 85 -11.21 10.92 -3.96
N ILE A 86 -10.05 10.93 -4.62
CA ILE A 86 -9.91 11.25 -6.04
C ILE A 86 -10.71 10.26 -6.89
N ALA A 87 -10.57 8.97 -6.64
CA ALA A 87 -11.29 7.94 -7.37
C ALA A 87 -12.81 8.09 -7.27
N ILE A 88 -13.33 8.46 -6.09
CA ILE A 88 -14.76 8.73 -5.90
C ILE A 88 -15.17 10.03 -6.61
N HIS A 89 -14.34 11.07 -6.56
CA HIS A 89 -14.60 12.32 -7.23
C HIS A 89 -14.71 12.14 -8.75
N ASP A 90 -13.79 11.41 -9.36
CA ASP A 90 -13.70 11.24 -10.81
C ASP A 90 -14.65 10.14 -11.34
N GLY A 91 -14.78 9.06 -10.61
CA GLY A 91 -15.57 7.89 -11.02
C GLY A 91 -16.94 7.76 -10.36
N GLY A 92 -17.27 8.66 -9.43
CA GLY A 92 -18.53 8.63 -8.68
C GLY A 92 -18.59 7.56 -7.58
N PRO A 93 -19.69 7.50 -6.81
CA PRO A 93 -19.81 6.63 -5.64
C PRO A 93 -19.76 5.13 -5.97
N GLY A 94 -20.05 4.72 -7.19
CA GLY A 94 -19.95 3.33 -7.65
C GLY A 94 -18.54 2.76 -7.62
N VAL A 95 -17.51 3.62 -7.61
CA VAL A 95 -16.10 3.19 -7.51
C VAL A 95 -15.82 2.45 -6.21
N VAL A 96 -16.51 2.77 -5.11
CA VAL A 96 -16.34 2.08 -3.82
C VAL A 96 -16.60 0.58 -3.93
N PHE A 97 -17.61 0.19 -4.70
CA PHE A 97 -17.88 -1.23 -4.97
C PHE A 97 -16.68 -1.91 -5.66
N TRP A 98 -16.10 -1.27 -6.66
CA TRP A 98 -14.95 -1.82 -7.38
C TRP A 98 -13.69 -1.87 -6.52
N ILE A 99 -13.49 -0.89 -5.64
CA ILE A 99 -12.40 -0.90 -4.64
C ILE A 99 -12.54 -2.12 -3.73
N TRP A 100 -13.74 -2.45 -3.26
CA TRP A 100 -13.97 -3.65 -2.44
C TRP A 100 -13.71 -4.94 -3.21
N MET A 101 -14.15 -5.02 -4.46
CA MET A 101 -13.90 -6.19 -5.30
C MET A 101 -12.41 -6.40 -5.56
N THR A 102 -11.67 -5.34 -5.85
CA THR A 102 -10.21 -5.42 -6.02
C THR A 102 -9.48 -5.73 -4.72
N ALA A 103 -9.96 -5.26 -3.57
CA ALA A 103 -9.42 -5.59 -2.27
C ALA A 103 -9.53 -7.09 -1.96
N LEU A 104 -10.65 -7.72 -2.30
CA LEU A 104 -10.81 -9.16 -2.18
C LEU A 104 -9.74 -9.89 -3.01
N ILE A 105 -9.57 -9.54 -4.27
CA ILE A 105 -8.54 -10.14 -5.14
C ILE A 105 -7.14 -9.88 -4.56
N GLY A 106 -6.87 -8.66 -4.11
CA GLY A 106 -5.60 -8.26 -3.50
C GLY A 106 -5.24 -9.04 -2.24
N MET A 107 -6.23 -9.44 -1.44
CA MET A 107 -6.02 -10.29 -0.26
C MET A 107 -5.36 -11.61 -0.65
N CYS A 108 -5.78 -12.24 -1.75
CA CYS A 108 -5.19 -13.48 -2.24
C CYS A 108 -3.74 -13.28 -2.70
N ILE A 109 -3.47 -12.20 -3.44
CA ILE A 109 -2.10 -11.85 -3.88
C ILE A 109 -1.18 -11.66 -2.67
N LYS A 110 -1.64 -10.94 -1.65
CA LYS A 110 -0.87 -10.71 -0.42
C LYS A 110 -0.62 -12.00 0.36
N TYR A 111 -1.61 -12.87 0.45
CA TYR A 111 -1.45 -14.18 1.07
C TYR A 111 -0.30 -14.97 0.45
N TYR A 112 -0.26 -15.07 -0.88
CA TYR A 112 0.82 -15.77 -1.57
C TYR A 112 2.17 -15.05 -1.44
N SER A 113 2.20 -13.72 -1.54
CA SER A 113 3.42 -12.93 -1.37
C SER A 113 4.05 -13.16 0.01
N PHE A 114 3.26 -13.14 1.08
CA PHE A 114 3.76 -13.38 2.43
C PHE A 114 4.16 -14.83 2.64
N SER A 115 3.40 -15.78 2.13
CA SER A 115 3.74 -17.20 2.20
C SER A 115 5.07 -17.47 1.52
N LEU A 116 5.30 -16.95 0.32
CA LEU A 116 6.57 -17.07 -0.39
C LEU A 116 7.71 -16.36 0.33
N ALA A 117 7.46 -15.18 0.91
CA ALA A 117 8.48 -14.46 1.67
C ALA A 117 8.94 -15.24 2.90
N ILE A 118 8.05 -15.99 3.53
CA ILE A 118 8.39 -16.87 4.67
C ILE A 118 9.11 -18.14 4.20
N MET A 119 8.62 -18.78 3.14
CA MET A 119 9.20 -20.04 2.61
C MET A 119 10.64 -19.86 2.12
N TYR A 120 10.94 -18.72 1.50
CA TYR A 120 12.24 -18.42 0.92
C TYR A 120 13.07 -17.45 1.76
N ARG A 121 12.84 -17.40 3.07
CA ARG A 121 13.62 -16.55 3.98
C ARG A 121 15.12 -16.81 3.84
N GLY A 122 15.88 -15.72 3.85
CA GLY A 122 17.32 -15.69 3.98
C GLY A 122 17.75 -15.40 5.41
N VAL A 123 19.06 -15.44 5.59
CA VAL A 123 19.72 -15.00 6.83
C VAL A 123 20.69 -13.90 6.42
N ASP A 124 20.69 -12.80 7.15
CA ASP A 124 21.63 -11.70 6.95
C ASP A 124 23.02 -12.04 7.51
N SER A 125 24.00 -11.15 7.25
CA SER A 125 25.37 -11.23 7.81
C SER A 125 25.36 -11.36 9.34
N ASP A 126 24.38 -10.78 10.01
CA ASP A 126 24.21 -10.78 11.47
C ASP A 126 23.41 -12.00 11.99
N GLY A 127 23.09 -12.97 11.13
CA GLY A 127 22.31 -14.14 11.50
C GLY A 127 20.81 -13.90 11.68
N LYS A 128 20.32 -12.69 11.37
CA LYS A 128 18.88 -12.35 11.47
C LYS A 128 18.12 -12.85 10.25
N PRO A 129 16.91 -13.43 10.45
CA PRO A 129 16.09 -13.87 9.34
C PRO A 129 15.60 -12.69 8.51
N GLN A 130 15.87 -12.70 7.22
CA GLN A 130 15.38 -11.73 6.26
C GLN A 130 14.51 -12.40 5.19
N GLY A 131 13.43 -11.73 4.79
CA GLY A 131 12.54 -12.19 3.75
C GLY A 131 12.11 -11.02 2.84
N GLY A 132 11.49 -11.37 1.72
CA GLY A 132 10.96 -10.38 0.81
C GLY A 132 10.98 -10.84 -0.65
N PRO A 133 10.45 -10.01 -1.57
CA PRO A 133 10.36 -10.35 -2.98
C PRO A 133 11.71 -10.72 -3.62
N MET A 134 12.79 -10.03 -3.27
CA MET A 134 14.12 -10.30 -3.78
C MET A 134 14.61 -11.72 -3.43
N PHE A 135 14.24 -12.23 -2.25
CA PHE A 135 14.65 -13.57 -1.81
C PHE A 135 13.87 -14.67 -2.54
N TYR A 136 12.55 -14.57 -2.67
CA TYR A 136 11.81 -15.61 -3.37
C TYR A 136 11.98 -15.54 -4.89
N ILE A 137 12.32 -14.39 -5.48
CA ILE A 137 12.69 -14.29 -6.89
C ILE A 137 14.02 -15.04 -7.13
N THR A 138 15.05 -14.77 -6.32
CA THR A 138 16.37 -15.38 -6.53
C THR A 138 16.43 -16.84 -6.14
N ARG A 139 15.77 -17.26 -5.05
CA ARG A 139 15.80 -18.63 -4.55
C ARG A 139 14.74 -19.52 -5.19
N GLY A 140 13.56 -18.95 -5.52
CA GLY A 140 12.45 -19.70 -6.12
C GLY A 140 12.60 -19.88 -7.63
N LEU A 141 13.01 -18.86 -8.36
CA LEU A 141 13.20 -18.89 -9.81
C LEU A 141 14.64 -19.25 -10.22
N GLY A 142 15.57 -19.27 -9.23
CA GLY A 142 16.96 -19.60 -9.48
C GLY A 142 17.84 -18.40 -9.85
N PRO A 143 19.16 -18.64 -10.01
CA PRO A 143 20.16 -17.58 -10.20
C PRO A 143 19.98 -16.77 -11.49
N LYS A 144 19.33 -17.32 -12.50
CA LYS A 144 19.00 -16.62 -13.75
C LYS A 144 18.03 -15.45 -13.54
N ALA A 145 17.21 -15.49 -12.48
CA ALA A 145 16.26 -14.43 -12.13
C ALA A 145 16.87 -13.30 -11.27
N ARG A 146 18.17 -13.37 -10.97
CA ARG A 146 18.87 -12.35 -10.16
C ARG A 146 18.75 -10.92 -10.73
N PRO A 147 18.82 -10.68 -12.05
CA PRO A 147 18.61 -9.34 -12.63
C PRO A 147 17.22 -8.79 -12.31
N LEU A 148 16.18 -9.64 -12.31
CA LEU A 148 14.82 -9.25 -11.95
C LEU A 148 14.71 -8.84 -10.48
N ALA A 149 15.39 -9.56 -9.58
CA ALA A 149 15.42 -9.21 -8.16
C ALA A 149 16.14 -7.88 -7.91
N ILE A 150 17.24 -7.61 -8.63
CA ILE A 150 17.98 -6.34 -8.56
C ILE A 150 17.11 -5.21 -9.08
N PHE A 151 16.46 -5.39 -10.23
CA PHE A 151 15.53 -4.40 -10.80
C PHE A 151 14.40 -4.08 -9.82
N PHE A 152 13.78 -5.11 -9.21
CA PHE A 152 12.76 -4.93 -8.20
C PHE A 152 13.28 -4.13 -7.00
N SER A 153 14.50 -4.42 -6.52
CA SER A 153 15.09 -3.71 -5.37
C SER A 153 15.36 -2.25 -5.69
N ILE A 154 15.85 -1.95 -6.89
CA ILE A 154 16.08 -0.57 -7.34
C ILE A 154 14.76 0.20 -7.43
N CYS A 155 13.75 -0.37 -8.10
CA CYS A 155 12.41 0.24 -8.19
C CYS A 155 11.79 0.41 -6.81
N GLY A 156 11.97 -0.56 -5.91
CA GLY A 156 11.50 -0.49 -4.54
C GLY A 156 12.18 0.63 -3.75
N LEU A 157 13.46 0.82 -3.91
CA LEU A 157 14.20 1.91 -3.26
C LEU A 157 13.62 3.28 -3.66
N PHE A 158 13.44 3.52 -4.95
CA PHE A 158 12.84 4.76 -5.44
C PHE A 158 11.38 4.93 -5.03
N GLY A 159 10.58 3.86 -5.08
CA GLY A 159 9.17 3.89 -4.70
C GLY A 159 8.96 4.12 -3.19
N PHE A 160 9.91 3.67 -2.36
CA PHE A 160 9.84 3.82 -0.89
C PHE A 160 10.38 5.17 -0.38
N LEU A 161 10.95 6.02 -1.23
CA LEU A 161 11.52 7.30 -0.81
C LEU A 161 10.51 8.27 -0.17
N GLY A 162 9.25 7.91 -0.12
CA GLY A 162 8.21 8.69 0.58
C GLY A 162 7.96 10.09 -0.02
N VAL A 163 8.54 10.39 -1.18
CA VAL A 163 8.43 11.70 -1.85
C VAL A 163 6.96 12.05 -2.11
N PHE A 164 6.18 11.07 -2.55
CA PHE A 164 4.75 11.27 -2.78
C PHE A 164 4.01 11.62 -1.48
N THR A 165 4.27 10.87 -0.41
CA THR A 165 3.65 11.12 0.91
C THR A 165 4.05 12.46 1.49
N ALA A 166 5.33 12.84 1.35
CA ALA A 166 5.83 14.14 1.79
C ALA A 166 5.19 15.28 0.99
N ASN A 167 5.06 15.14 -0.33
CA ASN A 167 4.40 16.12 -1.17
C ASN A 167 2.93 16.29 -0.79
N GLN A 168 2.18 15.20 -0.63
CA GLN A 168 0.78 15.24 -0.22
C GLN A 168 0.59 15.85 1.16
N PHE A 169 1.50 15.56 2.10
CA PHE A 169 1.49 16.20 3.42
C PHE A 169 1.70 17.70 3.31
N THR A 170 2.68 18.13 2.51
CA THR A 170 2.98 19.56 2.30
C THR A 170 1.80 20.29 1.68
N GLU A 171 1.18 19.74 0.63
CA GLU A 171 0.01 20.31 -0.02
C GLU A 171 -1.18 20.44 0.94
N THR A 172 -1.44 19.39 1.72
CA THR A 172 -2.51 19.41 2.73
C THR A 172 -2.23 20.45 3.81
N PHE A 173 -0.98 20.51 4.30
CA PHE A 173 -0.60 21.51 5.30
C PHE A 173 -0.77 22.94 4.80
N ILE A 174 -0.27 23.23 3.58
CA ILE A 174 -0.42 24.55 2.95
C ILE A 174 -1.88 24.90 2.76
N SER A 175 -2.72 23.98 2.32
CA SER A 175 -4.15 24.21 2.12
C SER A 175 -4.87 24.54 3.42
N VAL A 176 -4.53 23.84 4.52
CA VAL A 176 -5.11 24.12 5.85
C VAL A 176 -4.65 25.46 6.39
N VAL A 177 -3.37 25.80 6.24
CA VAL A 177 -2.85 27.12 6.67
C VAL A 177 -3.50 28.25 5.88
N ARG A 178 -3.59 28.14 4.56
CA ARG A 178 -4.29 29.12 3.72
C ARG A 178 -5.77 29.26 4.09
N LEU A 179 -6.44 28.14 4.35
CA LEU A 179 -7.84 28.17 4.77
C LEU A 179 -7.99 28.93 6.11
N SER A 180 -7.07 28.70 7.05
CA SER A 180 -7.07 29.41 8.33
C SER A 180 -6.82 30.93 8.17
N GLU A 181 -5.92 31.33 7.28
CA GLU A 181 -5.68 32.75 6.96
C GLU A 181 -6.92 33.39 6.32
N THR A 182 -7.54 32.73 5.34
CA THR A 182 -8.76 33.21 4.68
C THR A 182 -9.92 33.33 5.66
N LEU A 183 -10.10 32.36 6.56
CA LEU A 183 -11.13 32.42 7.61
C LEU A 183 -10.86 33.55 8.60
N TYR A 184 -9.59 33.81 8.93
CA TYR A 184 -9.20 34.90 9.81
C TYR A 184 -9.51 36.26 9.16
N GLU A 185 -9.09 36.48 7.92
CA GLU A 185 -9.41 37.69 7.16
C GLU A 185 -10.93 37.93 7.02
N THR A 186 -11.68 36.87 6.70
CA THR A 186 -13.14 36.93 6.59
C THR A 186 -13.79 37.27 7.94
N SER A 187 -13.27 36.72 9.05
CA SER A 187 -13.78 37.04 10.39
C SER A 187 -13.50 38.48 10.79
N ASP A 188 -12.32 39.01 10.49
CA ASP A 188 -11.98 40.40 10.74
C ASP A 188 -12.80 41.37 9.88
N PHE A 189 -13.00 41.05 8.59
CA PHE A 189 -13.87 41.82 7.70
C PHE A 189 -15.32 41.85 8.20
N ASN A 190 -15.87 40.69 8.62
CA ASN A 190 -17.21 40.61 9.21
C ASN A 190 -17.32 41.39 10.53
N ARG A 191 -16.27 41.38 11.35
CA ARG A 191 -16.18 42.11 12.59
C ARG A 191 -16.16 43.63 12.34
N GLN A 192 -15.44 44.09 11.30
CA GLN A 192 -15.42 45.52 10.88
C GLN A 192 -16.76 45.95 10.33
N LEU A 193 -17.52 45.11 9.65
CA LEU A 193 -18.85 45.40 9.14
C LEU A 193 -19.95 45.29 10.21
N GLY A 194 -19.64 44.87 11.45
CA GLY A 194 -20.63 44.68 12.50
C GLY A 194 -21.62 43.55 12.25
N ILE A 195 -21.33 42.68 11.29
CA ILE A 195 -22.16 41.53 10.96
C ILE A 195 -21.73 40.39 11.91
N GLY A 196 -22.47 40.20 12.98
CA GLY A 196 -22.28 39.05 13.87
C GLY A 196 -22.66 37.75 13.14
N ILE A 197 -21.72 36.81 13.09
CA ILE A 197 -22.04 35.42 12.71
C ILE A 197 -22.70 34.79 13.92
N CYS A 198 -24.01 34.49 13.83
CA CYS A 198 -24.71 33.60 14.73
C CYS A 198 -24.45 32.15 14.35
#